data_88fbf33a435edb644340f789b2905493
#
_entry.id   88fbf33a435edb644340f789b2905493
#
_cell.length_a   1.000
_cell.length_b   1.000
_cell.length_c   1.000
_cell.angle_alpha   90.00
_cell.angle_beta   90.00
_cell.angle_gamma   90.00
#
_symmetry.space_group_name_H-M   'P 1'
#
loop_
_entity.id
_entity.type
_entity.pdbx_description
1 polymer ?
#
loop_
_entity_poly.entity_id
_entity_poly.type
_entity_poly.pdbx_seq_one_letter_code
_entity_poly.pdbx_strand_id
1 'polypeptide(L)'
;HCIVSRCADDAQMVINVSWGTLAGPHDGTSVLEAAMDELVERLGGRLQITVPAGNAYQSRTHANAVLQPGQTLPLHWRVLPDDHTQSFLEIWLPEGADGVRIEVTPPGAAQPLPALAAGRSGQWCDANGRPRCALIHPTATALGRHGTCALLALAPTFSQHAHRTLAPFGAWRVALRNTGRHAVV
;
A
#
# COMPACT_ATOMS: atom_id res chain seq x y z
N HIS A 1 9.95 1.61 22.70
CA HIS A 1 11.15 1.19 23.44
C HIS A 1 11.61 2.24 24.46
N CYS A 2 11.73 3.51 24.06
CA CYS A 2 12.21 4.59 24.93
C CYS A 2 11.33 4.83 26.19
N ILE A 3 10.01 4.70 26.07
CA ILE A 3 9.08 4.83 27.21
C ILE A 3 9.30 3.69 28.20
N VAL A 4 9.28 2.46 27.70
CA VAL A 4 9.45 1.25 28.51
C VAL A 4 10.76 1.23 29.27
N SER A 5 11.87 1.65 28.63
CA SER A 5 13.20 1.65 29.25
C SER A 5 13.40 2.70 30.37
N ARG A 6 12.43 3.58 30.55
CA ARG A 6 12.46 4.63 31.59
C ARG A 6 11.52 4.38 32.76
N CYS A 7 10.73 3.32 32.70
CA CYS A 7 9.84 2.91 33.76
C CYS A 7 10.56 1.95 34.74
N ALA A 8 10.10 1.91 35.97
CA ALA A 8 10.58 0.91 36.94
C ALA A 8 10.17 -0.50 36.47
N ASP A 9 10.92 -1.52 36.88
CA ASP A 9 10.73 -2.89 36.40
C ASP A 9 9.36 -3.50 36.77
N ASP A 10 8.72 -2.99 37.81
CA ASP A 10 7.39 -3.39 38.30
C ASP A 10 6.26 -2.46 37.88
N ALA A 11 6.56 -1.41 37.09
CA ALA A 11 5.58 -0.42 36.72
C ALA A 11 4.47 -1.00 35.81
N GLN A 12 3.24 -0.62 36.10
CA GLN A 12 2.10 -0.80 35.18
C GLN A 12 2.09 0.33 34.17
N MET A 13 2.05 -0.01 32.89
CA MET A 13 2.18 0.94 31.78
C MET A 13 0.95 0.90 30.90
N VAL A 14 0.44 2.07 30.54
CA VAL A 14 -0.58 2.24 29.49
C VAL A 14 -0.02 3.23 28.46
N ILE A 15 0.09 2.79 27.22
CA ILE A 15 0.56 3.63 26.12
C ILE A 15 -0.63 3.89 25.20
N ASN A 16 -0.98 5.16 25.01
CA ASN A 16 -1.96 5.56 24.01
C ASN A 16 -1.24 6.07 22.76
N VAL A 17 -1.48 5.41 21.62
CA VAL A 17 -0.97 5.78 20.31
C VAL A 17 -2.12 6.38 19.51
N SER A 18 -2.25 7.70 19.50
CA SER A 18 -3.30 8.41 18.75
C SER A 18 -2.85 8.71 17.31
N TRP A 19 -2.22 7.76 16.66
CA TRP A 19 -1.74 7.84 15.29
C TRP A 19 -2.10 6.56 14.54
N GLY A 20 -2.45 6.69 13.27
CA GLY A 20 -2.76 5.57 12.40
C GLY A 20 -2.33 5.83 10.96
N THR A 21 -2.21 4.78 10.19
CA THR A 21 -1.93 4.81 8.75
C THR A 21 -2.95 3.97 8.00
N LEU A 22 -3.18 4.31 6.72
CA LEU A 22 -3.94 3.46 5.80
C LEU A 22 -3.03 2.52 5.01
N ALA A 23 -1.71 2.66 5.16
CA ALA A 23 -0.71 1.79 4.55
C ALA A 23 -0.50 0.53 5.39
N GLY A 24 -0.06 -0.54 4.75
CA GLY A 24 0.24 -1.81 5.39
C GLY A 24 -0.70 -2.95 4.98
N PRO A 25 -0.35 -4.20 5.34
CA PRO A 25 -1.09 -5.40 4.94
C PRO A 25 -2.44 -5.56 5.65
N HIS A 26 -2.70 -4.85 6.75
CA HIS A 26 -3.91 -4.92 7.56
C HIS A 26 -4.21 -6.33 8.13
N ASP A 27 -3.18 -7.10 8.41
CA ASP A 27 -3.27 -8.49 8.88
C ASP A 27 -2.47 -8.77 10.17
N GLY A 28 -1.98 -7.70 10.82
CA GLY A 28 -1.17 -7.81 12.05
C GLY A 28 0.30 -8.12 11.80
N THR A 29 0.77 -8.17 10.55
CA THR A 29 2.14 -8.60 10.21
C THR A 29 3.10 -7.46 9.92
N SER A 30 2.65 -6.21 9.97
CA SER A 30 3.56 -5.08 9.78
C SER A 30 4.65 -5.05 10.88
N VAL A 31 5.81 -4.51 10.54
CA VAL A 31 6.93 -4.41 11.50
C VAL A 31 6.54 -3.69 12.79
N LEU A 32 5.65 -2.69 12.69
CA LEU A 32 5.17 -1.94 13.84
C LEU A 32 4.25 -2.81 14.73
N GLU A 33 3.31 -3.54 14.11
CA GLU A 33 2.40 -4.44 14.82
C GLU A 33 3.19 -5.55 15.51
N ALA A 34 4.08 -6.23 14.79
CA ALA A 34 4.94 -7.26 15.36
C ALA A 34 5.81 -6.75 16.53
N ALA A 35 6.32 -5.52 16.45
CA ALA A 35 7.08 -4.92 17.53
C ALA A 35 6.22 -4.56 18.75
N MET A 36 4.95 -4.19 18.55
CA MET A 36 3.99 -3.97 19.63
C MET A 36 3.64 -5.28 20.31
N ASP A 37 3.36 -6.32 19.55
CA ASP A 37 3.04 -7.66 20.05
C ASP A 37 4.20 -8.22 20.88
N GLU A 38 5.44 -8.13 20.39
CA GLU A 38 6.63 -8.56 21.13
C GLU A 38 6.79 -7.80 22.47
N LEU A 39 6.53 -6.50 22.47
CA LEU A 39 6.59 -5.71 23.70
C LEU A 39 5.52 -6.12 24.71
N VAL A 40 4.30 -6.33 24.26
CA VAL A 40 3.16 -6.76 25.11
C VAL A 40 3.45 -8.16 25.67
N GLU A 41 3.93 -9.08 24.85
CA GLU A 41 4.29 -10.43 25.27
C GLU A 41 5.42 -10.44 26.32
N ARG A 42 6.50 -9.70 26.06
CA ARG A 42 7.65 -9.60 26.99
C ARG A 42 7.31 -9.00 28.35
N LEU A 43 6.42 -8.04 28.39
CA LEU A 43 6.06 -7.32 29.61
C LEU A 43 4.85 -7.94 30.31
N GLY A 44 4.17 -8.87 29.65
CA GLY A 44 2.98 -9.54 30.16
C GLY A 44 1.90 -8.52 30.49
N GLY A 45 1.10 -8.77 31.52
CA GLY A 45 0.01 -7.88 31.94
C GLY A 45 0.40 -6.49 32.41
N ARG A 46 1.71 -6.16 32.42
CA ARG A 46 2.21 -4.83 32.85
C ARG A 46 2.14 -3.77 31.76
N LEU A 47 1.96 -4.14 30.48
CA LEU A 47 1.84 -3.20 29.38
C LEU A 47 0.49 -3.38 28.67
N GLN A 48 -0.19 -2.25 28.51
CA GLN A 48 -1.37 -2.14 27.64
C GLN A 48 -1.11 -1.06 26.59
N ILE A 49 -1.41 -1.34 25.33
CA ILE A 49 -1.30 -0.40 24.22
C ILE A 49 -2.68 -0.16 23.64
N THR A 50 -3.11 1.10 23.62
CA THR A 50 -4.36 1.52 22.99
C THR A 50 -4.05 2.16 21.64
N VAL A 51 -4.66 1.66 20.58
CA VAL A 51 -4.52 2.19 19.21
C VAL A 51 -5.87 2.63 18.66
N PRO A 52 -5.94 3.65 17.78
CA PRO A 52 -7.20 4.09 17.20
C PRO A 52 -7.67 3.11 16.11
N ALA A 53 -8.97 2.91 16.01
CA ALA A 53 -9.57 2.19 14.88
C ALA A 53 -9.51 2.99 13.55
N GLY A 54 -9.11 4.27 13.61
CA GLY A 54 -9.04 5.16 12.46
C GLY A 54 -10.36 5.86 12.14
N ASN A 55 -10.29 6.88 11.28
CA ASN A 55 -11.42 7.72 10.89
C ASN A 55 -11.85 7.51 9.42
N ALA A 56 -11.33 6.46 8.76
CA ALA A 56 -11.48 6.26 7.33
C ALA A 56 -12.65 5.34 6.94
N TYR A 57 -13.59 5.08 7.82
CA TYR A 57 -14.70 4.11 7.62
C TYR A 57 -15.46 4.30 6.29
N GLN A 58 -15.74 5.56 5.89
CA GLN A 58 -16.48 5.84 4.65
C GLN A 58 -15.58 6.34 3.50
N SER A 59 -14.27 6.39 3.70
CA SER A 59 -13.34 6.95 2.69
C SER A 59 -13.10 6.02 1.50
N ARG A 60 -13.48 4.73 1.61
CA ARG A 60 -13.27 3.70 0.57
C ARG A 60 -11.80 3.59 0.14
N THR A 61 -10.88 3.72 1.10
CA THR A 61 -9.44 3.67 0.87
C THR A 61 -8.86 2.27 1.00
N HIS A 62 -9.68 1.27 1.30
CA HIS A 62 -9.31 -0.12 1.42
C HIS A 62 -10.28 -1.01 0.63
N ALA A 63 -9.75 -2.05 -0.02
CA ALA A 63 -10.52 -3.08 -0.70
C ALA A 63 -9.87 -4.45 -0.47
N ASN A 64 -10.69 -5.48 -0.29
CA ASN A 64 -10.26 -6.87 -0.22
C ASN A 64 -11.03 -7.68 -1.28
N ALA A 65 -10.39 -8.63 -1.94
CA ALA A 65 -11.00 -9.43 -2.98
C ALA A 65 -10.29 -10.77 -3.17
N VAL A 66 -11.05 -11.77 -3.60
CA VAL A 66 -10.52 -13.04 -4.08
C VAL A 66 -10.45 -13.00 -5.60
N LEU A 67 -9.29 -13.29 -6.16
CA LEU A 67 -9.03 -13.26 -7.59
C LEU A 67 -8.83 -14.69 -8.14
N GLN A 68 -9.84 -15.23 -8.79
CA GLN A 68 -9.82 -16.58 -9.35
C GLN A 68 -8.84 -16.72 -10.54
N PRO A 69 -8.34 -17.92 -10.86
CA PRO A 69 -7.54 -18.17 -12.05
C PRO A 69 -8.21 -17.63 -13.32
N GLY A 70 -7.47 -16.89 -14.13
CA GLY A 70 -7.97 -16.26 -15.37
C GLY A 70 -8.82 -15.01 -15.16
N GLN A 71 -9.22 -14.70 -13.94
CA GLN A 71 -10.04 -13.52 -13.64
C GLN A 71 -9.24 -12.23 -13.74
N THR A 72 -9.92 -11.15 -14.10
CA THR A 72 -9.44 -9.77 -14.03
C THR A 72 -10.35 -8.96 -13.12
N LEU A 73 -9.77 -8.34 -12.09
CA LEU A 73 -10.45 -7.45 -11.15
C LEU A 73 -10.12 -6.00 -11.51
N PRO A 74 -11.06 -5.22 -11.99
CA PRO A 74 -10.86 -3.78 -12.18
C PRO A 74 -11.12 -3.03 -10.88
N LEU A 75 -10.20 -2.14 -10.53
CA LEU A 75 -10.30 -1.19 -9.44
C LEU A 75 -10.24 0.23 -10.00
N HIS A 76 -10.94 1.15 -9.36
CA HIS A 76 -10.92 2.57 -9.71
C HIS A 76 -10.37 3.38 -8.54
N TRP A 77 -9.19 3.93 -8.73
CA TRP A 77 -8.54 4.79 -7.76
C TRP A 77 -8.79 6.26 -8.11
N ARG A 78 -9.59 6.93 -7.31
CA ARG A 78 -9.91 8.34 -7.50
C ARG A 78 -8.85 9.23 -6.87
N VAL A 79 -8.11 9.97 -7.69
CA VAL A 79 -7.09 10.92 -7.28
C VAL A 79 -7.62 12.35 -7.42
N LEU A 80 -7.47 13.15 -6.36
CA LEU A 80 -8.01 14.51 -6.30
C LEU A 80 -7.17 15.51 -7.12
N PRO A 81 -7.78 16.62 -7.59
CA PRO A 81 -7.10 17.57 -8.49
C PRO A 81 -6.11 18.52 -7.80
N ASP A 82 -6.20 18.68 -6.50
CA ASP A 82 -5.50 19.69 -5.70
C ASP A 82 -4.52 19.09 -4.67
N ASP A 83 -4.04 17.89 -4.95
CA ASP A 83 -3.08 17.21 -4.07
C ASP A 83 -1.66 17.69 -4.37
N HIS A 84 -1.04 18.34 -3.37
CA HIS A 84 0.34 18.83 -3.40
C HIS A 84 1.37 17.74 -3.10
N THR A 85 0.92 16.57 -2.67
CA THR A 85 1.74 15.43 -2.24
C THR A 85 1.70 14.30 -3.26
N GLN A 86 2.60 13.37 -3.11
CA GLN A 86 2.56 12.12 -3.85
C GLN A 86 1.43 11.23 -3.31
N SER A 87 0.74 10.54 -4.21
CA SER A 87 -0.27 9.57 -3.83
C SER A 87 0.25 8.15 -4.05
N PHE A 88 -0.12 7.22 -3.15
CA PHE A 88 0.33 5.84 -3.17
C PHE A 88 -0.85 4.89 -3.08
N LEU A 89 -0.78 3.80 -3.86
CA LEU A 89 -1.67 2.65 -3.75
C LEU A 89 -0.82 1.40 -3.52
N GLU A 90 -1.00 0.78 -2.37
CA GLU A 90 -0.40 -0.49 -2.02
C GLU A 90 -1.33 -1.65 -2.42
N ILE A 91 -0.76 -2.66 -3.06
CA ILE A 91 -1.47 -3.88 -3.46
C ILE A 91 -0.75 -5.04 -2.79
N TRP A 92 -1.32 -5.51 -1.70
CA TRP A 92 -0.79 -6.62 -0.92
C TRP A 92 -1.27 -7.94 -1.51
N LEU A 93 -0.33 -8.77 -1.90
CA LEU A 93 -0.54 -10.06 -2.54
C LEU A 93 0.03 -11.16 -1.63
N PRO A 94 -0.69 -12.27 -1.41
CA PRO A 94 -0.21 -13.37 -0.59
C PRO A 94 0.98 -14.08 -1.24
N GLU A 95 1.62 -14.96 -0.48
CA GLU A 95 2.65 -15.85 -0.99
C GLU A 95 2.09 -16.71 -2.14
N GLY A 96 2.90 -16.91 -3.18
CA GLY A 96 2.50 -17.69 -4.37
C GLY A 96 1.66 -16.93 -5.39
N ALA A 97 1.44 -15.62 -5.20
CA ALA A 97 0.68 -14.78 -6.14
C ALA A 97 1.51 -14.24 -7.33
N ASP A 98 2.66 -14.84 -7.65
CA ASP A 98 3.54 -14.39 -8.75
C ASP A 98 2.86 -14.40 -10.13
N GLY A 99 1.75 -15.14 -10.27
CA GLY A 99 0.90 -15.14 -11.48
C GLY A 99 0.04 -13.89 -11.65
N VAL A 100 -0.01 -12.98 -10.67
CA VAL A 100 -0.78 -11.73 -10.80
C VAL A 100 -0.04 -10.74 -11.67
N ARG A 101 -0.77 -10.15 -12.62
CA ARG A 101 -0.30 -9.04 -13.46
C ARG A 101 -1.09 -7.80 -13.12
N ILE A 102 -0.41 -6.67 -13.06
CA ILE A 102 -0.98 -5.37 -12.72
C ILE A 102 -0.92 -4.46 -13.96
N GLU A 103 -2.07 -3.95 -14.34
CA GLU A 103 -2.24 -3.02 -15.46
C GLU A 103 -2.81 -1.70 -14.94
N VAL A 104 -2.27 -0.59 -15.39
CA VAL A 104 -2.67 0.75 -14.96
C VAL A 104 -3.09 1.57 -16.18
N THR A 105 -4.27 2.20 -16.11
CA THR A 105 -4.74 3.12 -17.14
C THR A 105 -4.93 4.50 -16.51
N PRO A 106 -4.13 5.50 -16.90
CA PRO A 106 -4.29 6.87 -16.44
C PRO A 106 -5.60 7.50 -16.90
N PRO A 107 -6.14 8.48 -16.18
CA PRO A 107 -7.31 9.26 -16.65
C PRO A 107 -7.05 9.87 -18.03
N GLY A 108 -8.04 9.72 -18.92
CA GLY A 108 -7.97 10.22 -20.30
C GLY A 108 -7.06 9.44 -21.25
N ALA A 109 -6.36 8.41 -20.80
CA ALA A 109 -5.58 7.54 -21.69
C ALA A 109 -6.49 6.56 -22.43
N ALA A 110 -6.28 6.43 -23.76
CA ALA A 110 -7.05 5.49 -24.60
C ALA A 110 -6.62 4.02 -24.39
N GLN A 111 -5.40 3.82 -23.92
CA GLN A 111 -4.81 2.49 -23.70
C GLN A 111 -4.14 2.41 -22.33
N PRO A 112 -4.12 1.24 -21.69
CA PRO A 112 -3.38 1.02 -20.46
C PRO A 112 -1.88 1.11 -20.69
N LEU A 113 -1.15 1.33 -19.60
CA LEU A 113 0.29 1.09 -19.57
C LEU A 113 0.56 -0.41 -19.70
N PRO A 114 1.76 -0.82 -20.16
CA PRO A 114 2.10 -2.24 -20.25
C PRO A 114 1.89 -2.96 -18.92
N ALA A 115 1.20 -4.10 -18.96
CA ALA A 115 0.96 -4.92 -17.77
C ALA A 115 2.28 -5.43 -17.17
N LEU A 116 2.45 -5.25 -15.86
CA LEU A 116 3.64 -5.69 -15.15
C LEU A 116 3.42 -7.01 -14.43
N ALA A 117 4.37 -7.92 -14.60
CA ALA A 117 4.46 -9.17 -13.84
C ALA A 117 5.29 -8.96 -12.57
N ALA A 118 5.24 -9.93 -11.64
CA ALA A 118 6.11 -10.00 -10.49
C ALA A 118 7.59 -9.91 -10.89
N GLY A 119 8.40 -9.24 -10.08
CA GLY A 119 9.81 -8.95 -10.35
C GLY A 119 10.06 -7.83 -11.35
N ARG A 120 9.04 -7.08 -11.75
CA ARG A 120 9.17 -6.00 -12.75
C ARG A 120 8.78 -4.66 -12.15
N SER A 121 9.33 -3.60 -12.75
CA SER A 121 8.93 -2.22 -12.49
C SER A 121 8.73 -1.49 -13.81
N GLY A 122 7.93 -0.44 -13.78
CA GLY A 122 7.67 0.42 -14.92
C GLY A 122 7.32 1.83 -14.49
N GLN A 123 7.48 2.78 -15.39
CA GLN A 123 7.12 4.17 -15.16
C GLN A 123 6.49 4.79 -16.41
N TRP A 124 5.60 5.74 -16.19
CA TRP A 124 5.05 6.60 -17.21
C TRP A 124 5.53 8.03 -16.99
N CYS A 125 6.13 8.61 -18.02
CA CYS A 125 6.80 9.90 -17.95
C CYS A 125 6.05 10.98 -18.72
N ASP A 126 6.33 12.23 -18.41
CA ASP A 126 5.97 13.38 -19.24
C ASP A 126 6.85 13.47 -20.48
N ALA A 127 6.62 14.49 -21.33
CA ALA A 127 7.39 14.72 -22.54
C ALA A 127 8.90 15.00 -22.27
N ASN A 128 9.26 15.35 -21.05
CA ASN A 128 10.64 15.63 -20.62
C ASN A 128 11.31 14.40 -19.96
N GLY A 129 10.67 13.23 -20.00
CA GLY A 129 11.17 12.01 -19.37
C GLY A 129 11.02 11.96 -17.85
N ARG A 130 10.23 12.84 -17.24
CA ARG A 130 10.02 12.87 -15.79
C ARG A 130 8.86 11.96 -15.41
N PRO A 131 9.00 11.07 -14.41
CA PRO A 131 7.97 10.12 -14.05
C PRO A 131 6.75 10.81 -13.44
N ARG A 132 5.57 10.54 -14.00
CA ARG A 132 4.25 10.92 -13.48
C ARG A 132 3.64 9.82 -12.63
N CYS A 133 3.98 8.58 -12.97
CA CYS A 133 3.50 7.39 -12.33
C CYS A 133 4.62 6.35 -12.37
N ALA A 134 4.79 5.59 -11.30
CA ALA A 134 5.69 4.45 -11.23
C ALA A 134 4.97 3.28 -10.56
N LEU A 135 5.13 2.07 -11.12
CA LEU A 135 4.65 0.84 -10.53
C LEU A 135 5.84 -0.09 -10.29
N ILE A 136 5.97 -0.57 -9.05
CA ILE A 136 6.94 -1.58 -8.64
C ILE A 136 6.14 -2.82 -8.23
N HIS A 137 6.42 -3.95 -8.87
CA HIS A 137 5.80 -5.23 -8.53
C HIS A 137 6.93 -6.23 -8.20
N PRO A 138 7.39 -6.30 -6.93
CA PRO A 138 8.46 -7.19 -6.53
C PRO A 138 8.01 -8.65 -6.57
N THR A 139 8.96 -9.59 -6.46
CA THR A 139 8.67 -11.01 -6.24
C THR A 139 8.42 -11.29 -4.75
N ALA A 140 7.69 -12.34 -4.44
CA ALA A 140 7.31 -12.71 -3.06
C ALA A 140 8.49 -12.90 -2.10
N THR A 141 9.69 -13.17 -2.60
CA THR A 141 10.92 -13.34 -1.81
C THR A 141 11.49 -12.05 -1.24
N ALA A 142 11.01 -10.89 -1.69
CA ALA A 142 11.63 -9.59 -1.33
C ALA A 142 11.24 -9.05 0.06
N LEU A 143 10.10 -9.48 0.64
CA LEU A 143 9.55 -8.93 1.89
C LEU A 143 9.30 -9.96 3.01
N GLY A 144 9.76 -11.21 2.86
CA GLY A 144 9.63 -12.23 3.91
C GLY A 144 8.30 -13.00 3.90
N ARG A 145 7.90 -13.54 5.05
CA ARG A 145 6.87 -14.59 5.21
C ARG A 145 5.42 -14.22 4.83
N HIS A 146 5.13 -12.97 4.45
CA HIS A 146 3.74 -12.47 4.41
C HIS A 146 3.31 -11.93 3.06
N GLY A 147 3.94 -12.41 1.98
CA GLY A 147 3.54 -12.00 0.64
C GLY A 147 4.34 -10.81 0.09
N THR A 148 3.75 -10.11 -0.85
CA THR A 148 4.41 -9.06 -1.63
C THR A 148 3.55 -7.82 -1.70
N CYS A 149 4.14 -6.65 -1.51
CA CYS A 149 3.47 -5.38 -1.76
C CYS A 149 3.91 -4.81 -3.12
N ALA A 150 2.99 -4.78 -4.09
CA ALA A 150 3.18 -3.97 -5.27
C ALA A 150 2.75 -2.53 -4.97
N LEU A 151 3.60 -1.57 -5.36
CA LEU A 151 3.41 -0.15 -5.05
C LEU A 151 3.21 0.65 -6.33
N LEU A 152 2.06 1.30 -6.45
CA LEU A 152 1.80 2.32 -7.46
C LEU A 152 1.96 3.69 -6.82
N ALA A 153 2.89 4.49 -7.33
CA ALA A 153 3.20 5.84 -6.87
C ALA A 153 2.86 6.86 -7.96
N LEU A 154 2.22 7.95 -7.58
CA LEU A 154 1.89 9.07 -8.47
C LEU A 154 2.58 10.34 -8.01
N ALA A 155 3.02 11.15 -8.98
CA ALA A 155 3.43 12.52 -8.73
C ALA A 155 2.22 13.33 -8.19
N PRO A 156 2.46 14.47 -7.53
CA PRO A 156 1.39 15.39 -7.13
C PRO A 156 0.49 15.75 -8.31
N THR A 157 -0.79 16.02 -8.05
CA THR A 157 -1.72 16.51 -9.08
C THR A 157 -1.73 18.02 -9.20
N PHE A 158 -1.19 18.71 -8.19
CA PHE A 158 -1.07 20.17 -8.15
C PHE A 158 0.28 20.63 -7.61
N SER A 159 0.78 21.73 -8.14
CA SER A 159 1.96 22.42 -7.61
C SER A 159 1.95 23.89 -7.99
N GLN A 160 2.36 24.74 -7.06
CA GLN A 160 2.62 26.17 -7.33
C GLN A 160 3.94 26.40 -8.09
N HIS A 161 4.78 25.38 -8.24
CA HIS A 161 6.06 25.45 -8.93
C HIS A 161 5.92 24.97 -10.39
N ALA A 162 6.15 25.86 -11.34
CA ALA A 162 5.94 25.63 -12.79
C ALA A 162 6.73 24.45 -13.38
N HIS A 163 7.82 24.02 -12.73
CA HIS A 163 8.70 22.96 -13.25
C HIS A 163 8.47 21.59 -12.60
N ARG A 164 7.47 21.45 -11.74
CA ARG A 164 7.17 20.19 -11.08
C ARG A 164 6.35 19.29 -12.01
N THR A 165 6.74 18.01 -12.10
CA THR A 165 5.95 17.02 -12.82
C THR A 165 4.65 16.76 -12.07
N LEU A 166 3.54 16.75 -12.79
CA LEU A 166 2.22 16.50 -12.24
C LEU A 166 1.63 15.24 -12.87
N ALA A 167 0.98 14.41 -12.04
CA ALA A 167 0.12 13.35 -12.50
C ALA A 167 -1.28 13.88 -12.87
N PRO A 168 -2.01 13.29 -13.81
CA PRO A 168 -3.39 13.65 -14.04
C PRO A 168 -4.26 13.24 -12.85
N PHE A 169 -5.15 14.12 -12.44
CA PHE A 169 -6.21 13.80 -11.48
C PHE A 169 -7.38 13.08 -12.16
N GLY A 170 -8.19 12.39 -11.36
CA GLY A 170 -9.37 11.69 -11.84
C GLY A 170 -9.36 10.21 -11.47
N ALA A 171 -10.12 9.40 -12.22
CA ALA A 171 -10.22 7.96 -11.99
C ALA A 171 -9.09 7.22 -12.72
N TRP A 172 -8.13 6.74 -11.97
CA TRP A 172 -7.12 5.78 -12.43
C TRP A 172 -7.73 4.38 -12.39
N ARG A 173 -7.66 3.65 -13.48
CA ARG A 173 -8.07 2.26 -13.52
C ARG A 173 -6.85 1.37 -13.26
N VAL A 174 -6.97 0.52 -12.23
CA VAL A 174 -5.96 -0.49 -11.90
C VAL A 174 -6.62 -1.85 -12.07
N ALA A 175 -6.08 -2.69 -12.95
CA ALA A 175 -6.62 -4.01 -13.21
C ALA A 175 -5.64 -5.09 -12.75
N LEU A 176 -6.11 -5.99 -11.87
CA LEU A 176 -5.35 -7.14 -11.39
C LEU A 176 -5.83 -8.37 -12.15
N ARG A 177 -4.94 -9.02 -12.89
CA ARG A 177 -5.23 -10.25 -13.62
C ARG A 177 -4.45 -11.42 -13.05
N ASN A 178 -5.17 -12.45 -12.61
CA ASN A 178 -4.55 -13.70 -12.18
C ASN A 178 -4.30 -14.61 -13.41
N THR A 179 -3.04 -14.76 -13.80
CA THR A 179 -2.61 -15.72 -14.83
C THR A 179 -2.09 -17.02 -14.24
N GLY A 180 -2.11 -17.15 -12.91
CA GLY A 180 -1.73 -18.35 -12.16
C GLY A 180 -2.80 -19.43 -12.19
N ARG A 181 -2.50 -20.55 -11.54
CA ARG A 181 -3.38 -21.73 -11.50
C ARG A 181 -4.24 -21.82 -10.23
N HIS A 182 -3.94 -20.98 -9.23
CA HIS A 182 -4.62 -20.97 -7.94
C HIS A 182 -5.30 -19.63 -7.72
N ALA A 183 -6.35 -19.62 -6.90
CA ALA A 183 -6.97 -18.37 -6.46
C ALA A 183 -5.98 -17.58 -5.58
N VAL A 184 -6.05 -16.25 -5.68
CA VAL A 184 -5.32 -15.31 -4.84
C VAL A 184 -6.33 -14.60 -3.95
N VAL A 185 -6.11 -14.62 -2.63
CA VAL A 185 -7.03 -14.11 -1.61
C VAL A 185 -6.39 -12.93 -0.89
#